data_97fe99e36054a43012b6001ed47d9e03
#
_entry.id   97fe99e36054a43012b6001ed47d9e03
#
_cell.length_a   1.000
_cell.length_b   1.000
_cell.length_c   1.000
_cell.angle_alpha   90.00
_cell.angle_beta   90.00
_cell.angle_gamma   90.00
#
_symmetry.space_group_name_H-M   'P 1'
#
loop_
_entity.id
_entity.type
_entity.pdbx_description
1 polymer ?
#
loop_
_entity_poly.entity_id
_entity_poly.type
_entity_poly.pdbx_seq_one_letter_code
_entity_poly.pdbx_strand_id
1 'polypeptide(L)'
;MSEVFDIPANIASRCLINPKQYDAMYKQSIEEPDVFWSEQAATFLAWTKPWEHVSQVDMQQGQIAWFNGGELNVSTNCIDRHLPARADQTAIIWEGDEPTEESHITYQQLYERVCQLANGLRERGVKKGDRVCIYMPMIPEAAYAMLACARIGAIHSVVFGGFSPQSLQDRILDSDCRTVITADEGVRGGRIVPLKENVDEALSNCPNVHSVITVKRTGNQVPWNSARDVWYSELTADQATTAEPEIMAAEDPLFILYTSSST
;
A
#
# COMPACT_ATOMS: atom_id res chain seq x y z
N MET A 1 8.16 21.55 -32.22
CA MET A 1 6.78 21.07 -32.38
C MET A 1 6.78 19.63 -31.95
N SER A 2 5.95 19.27 -30.97
CA SER A 2 5.80 17.87 -30.57
C SER A 2 5.13 17.12 -31.73
N GLU A 3 5.69 16.00 -32.13
CA GLU A 3 5.12 15.12 -33.13
C GLU A 3 3.84 14.50 -32.57
N VAL A 4 2.73 14.67 -33.28
CA VAL A 4 1.43 14.12 -32.88
C VAL A 4 1.18 12.87 -33.70
N PHE A 5 0.94 11.74 -33.02
CA PHE A 5 0.66 10.46 -33.67
C PHE A 5 -0.83 10.16 -33.63
N ASP A 6 -1.37 9.66 -34.72
CA ASP A 6 -2.76 9.19 -34.79
C ASP A 6 -2.94 7.92 -33.96
N ILE A 7 -4.10 7.83 -33.28
CA ILE A 7 -4.43 6.63 -32.51
C ILE A 7 -4.79 5.50 -33.48
N PRO A 8 -4.10 4.34 -33.42
CA PRO A 8 -4.46 3.19 -34.26
C PRO A 8 -5.91 2.75 -34.05
N ALA A 9 -6.63 2.44 -35.13
CA ALA A 9 -8.05 2.11 -35.07
C ALA A 9 -8.39 0.91 -34.16
N ASN A 10 -7.50 -0.08 -34.08
CA ASN A 10 -7.64 -1.23 -33.19
C ASN A 10 -7.48 -0.88 -31.68
N ILE A 11 -6.82 0.23 -31.38
CA ILE A 11 -6.73 0.76 -30.01
C ILE A 11 -7.95 1.63 -29.73
N ALA A 12 -8.29 2.54 -30.65
CA ALA A 12 -9.44 3.42 -30.50
C ALA A 12 -10.75 2.66 -30.27
N SER A 13 -10.94 1.52 -30.95
CA SER A 13 -12.14 0.68 -30.81
C SER A 13 -12.27 -0.03 -29.44
N ARG A 14 -11.18 -0.13 -28.67
CA ARG A 14 -11.15 -0.78 -27.35
C ARG A 14 -11.04 0.21 -26.21
N CYS A 15 -10.90 1.51 -26.49
CA CYS A 15 -10.83 2.54 -25.45
C CYS A 15 -12.18 2.64 -24.74
N LEU A 16 -12.14 2.63 -23.42
CA LEU A 16 -13.31 2.85 -22.56
C LEU A 16 -13.85 4.28 -22.72
N ILE A 17 -12.96 5.26 -22.90
CA ILE A 17 -13.27 6.67 -23.10
C ILE A 17 -12.70 7.10 -24.43
N ASN A 18 -13.56 7.59 -25.32
CA ASN A 18 -13.15 8.16 -26.60
C ASN A 18 -12.80 9.66 -26.45
N PRO A 19 -12.15 10.31 -27.44
CA PRO A 19 -11.74 11.72 -27.35
C PRO A 19 -12.89 12.67 -27.01
N LYS A 20 -14.06 12.48 -27.60
CA LYS A 20 -15.23 13.35 -27.32
C LYS A 20 -15.71 13.21 -25.87
N GLN A 21 -15.70 11.99 -25.32
CA GLN A 21 -16.03 11.74 -23.92
C GLN A 21 -14.97 12.37 -23.02
N TYR A 22 -13.68 12.23 -23.35
CA TYR A 22 -12.60 12.87 -22.62
C TYR A 22 -12.77 14.39 -22.53
N ASP A 23 -13.02 15.05 -23.67
CA ASP A 23 -13.21 16.50 -23.71
C ASP A 23 -14.39 16.94 -22.85
N ALA A 24 -15.51 16.19 -22.91
CA ALA A 24 -16.68 16.48 -22.08
C ALA A 24 -16.39 16.31 -20.58
N MET A 25 -15.74 15.20 -20.18
CA MET A 25 -15.34 14.93 -18.80
C MET A 25 -14.33 15.95 -18.29
N TYR A 26 -13.34 16.31 -19.11
CA TYR A 26 -12.36 17.33 -18.76
C TYR A 26 -13.03 18.69 -18.55
N LYS A 27 -13.93 19.10 -19.44
CA LYS A 27 -14.68 20.33 -19.29
C LYS A 27 -15.49 20.34 -17.99
N GLN A 28 -16.22 19.27 -17.69
CA GLN A 28 -17.00 19.14 -16.45
C GLN A 28 -16.10 19.21 -15.22
N SER A 29 -14.92 18.57 -15.25
CA SER A 29 -14.00 18.58 -14.11
C SER A 29 -13.46 19.98 -13.76
N ILE A 30 -13.48 20.90 -14.73
CA ILE A 30 -13.03 22.30 -14.54
C ILE A 30 -14.22 23.23 -14.20
N GLU A 31 -15.33 23.08 -14.90
CA GLU A 31 -16.48 23.98 -14.76
C GLU A 31 -17.39 23.61 -13.56
N GLU A 32 -17.50 22.30 -13.26
CA GLU A 32 -18.37 21.75 -12.22
C GLU A 32 -17.63 20.68 -11.39
N PRO A 33 -16.49 21.03 -10.73
CA PRO A 33 -15.61 20.04 -10.10
C PRO A 33 -16.30 19.17 -9.04
N ASP A 34 -17.17 19.74 -8.21
CA ASP A 34 -17.86 18.97 -7.18
C ASP A 34 -18.83 17.94 -7.76
N VAL A 35 -19.51 18.30 -8.87
CA VAL A 35 -20.39 17.35 -9.57
C VAL A 35 -19.56 16.22 -10.18
N PHE A 36 -18.49 16.58 -10.90
CA PHE A 36 -17.61 15.61 -11.54
C PHE A 36 -17.01 14.63 -10.52
N TRP A 37 -16.39 15.12 -9.45
CA TRP A 37 -15.74 14.26 -8.46
C TRP A 37 -16.74 13.46 -7.62
N SER A 38 -17.95 14.00 -7.38
CA SER A 38 -19.05 13.25 -6.77
C SER A 38 -19.44 12.02 -7.61
N GLU A 39 -19.64 12.20 -8.92
CA GLU A 39 -19.97 11.12 -9.85
C GLU A 39 -18.85 10.07 -9.94
N GLN A 40 -17.59 10.50 -10.03
CA GLN A 40 -16.44 9.59 -10.07
C GLN A 40 -16.33 8.79 -8.78
N ALA A 41 -16.43 9.44 -7.62
CA ALA A 41 -16.34 8.79 -6.33
C ALA A 41 -17.48 7.79 -6.09
N ALA A 42 -18.71 8.12 -6.49
CA ALA A 42 -19.86 7.22 -6.39
C ALA A 42 -19.73 6.00 -7.35
N THR A 43 -19.12 6.22 -8.53
CA THR A 43 -18.97 5.17 -9.55
C THR A 43 -17.85 4.19 -9.19
N PHE A 44 -16.69 4.70 -8.74
CA PHE A 44 -15.48 3.90 -8.62
C PHE A 44 -15.16 3.45 -7.20
N LEU A 45 -15.79 4.00 -6.18
CA LEU A 45 -15.52 3.64 -4.79
C LEU A 45 -16.77 3.10 -4.09
N ALA A 46 -16.56 2.12 -3.20
CA ALA A 46 -17.56 1.65 -2.27
C ALA A 46 -17.39 2.40 -0.95
N TRP A 47 -18.39 3.16 -0.58
CA TRP A 47 -18.42 3.96 0.64
C TRP A 47 -19.21 3.24 1.73
N THR A 48 -18.69 3.21 2.94
CA THR A 48 -19.44 2.76 4.12
C THR A 48 -20.44 3.83 4.53
N LYS A 49 -20.03 5.10 4.44
CA LYS A 49 -20.88 6.28 4.62
C LYS A 49 -20.53 7.28 3.53
N PRO A 50 -21.51 7.80 2.76
CA PRO A 50 -21.24 8.84 1.76
C PRO A 50 -20.81 10.14 2.43
N TRP A 51 -20.13 10.99 1.68
CA TRP A 51 -19.66 12.31 2.12
C TRP A 51 -20.80 13.34 2.22
N GLU A 52 -20.57 14.38 2.98
CA GLU A 52 -21.45 15.54 3.13
C GLU A 52 -21.07 16.65 2.14
N HIS A 53 -19.76 16.86 1.95
CA HIS A 53 -19.19 17.83 1.03
C HIS A 53 -18.07 17.18 0.20
N VAL A 54 -18.09 17.41 -1.12
CA VAL A 54 -17.06 16.89 -2.03
C VAL A 54 -15.74 17.60 -1.79
N SER A 55 -15.78 18.93 -1.72
CA SER A 55 -14.60 19.75 -1.41
C SER A 55 -14.93 20.86 -0.44
N GLN A 56 -14.00 21.16 0.45
CA GLN A 56 -14.00 22.35 1.31
C GLN A 56 -12.61 22.96 1.28
N VAL A 57 -12.44 24.03 0.52
CA VAL A 57 -11.14 24.65 0.27
C VAL A 57 -11.16 26.11 0.71
N ASP A 58 -10.33 26.45 1.69
CA ASP A 58 -9.99 27.82 2.07
C ASP A 58 -8.47 27.98 2.03
N MET A 59 -7.98 28.48 0.89
CA MET A 59 -6.54 28.68 0.67
C MET A 59 -5.96 29.78 1.57
N GLN A 60 -6.77 30.71 2.07
CA GLN A 60 -6.31 31.77 2.97
C GLN A 60 -6.04 31.23 4.38
N GLN A 61 -6.84 30.24 4.79
CA GLN A 61 -6.67 29.57 6.08
C GLN A 61 -5.79 28.30 5.97
N GLY A 62 -5.36 27.94 4.76
CA GLY A 62 -4.63 26.69 4.51
C GLY A 62 -5.47 25.44 4.76
N GLN A 63 -6.79 25.55 4.67
CA GLN A 63 -7.70 24.43 4.88
C GLN A 63 -8.10 23.81 3.53
N ILE A 64 -7.84 22.51 3.41
CA ILE A 64 -8.22 21.71 2.23
C ILE A 64 -8.75 20.39 2.75
N ALA A 65 -10.02 20.08 2.44
CA ALA A 65 -10.63 18.80 2.75
C ALA A 65 -11.42 18.28 1.55
N TRP A 66 -11.36 16.95 1.33
CA TRP A 66 -12.05 16.26 0.26
C TRP A 66 -12.94 15.16 0.80
N PHE A 67 -14.15 15.05 0.25
CA PHE A 67 -15.14 14.04 0.64
C PHE A 67 -15.41 14.03 2.15
N ASN A 68 -15.50 15.22 2.73
CA ASN A 68 -15.67 15.42 4.16
C ASN A 68 -16.93 14.71 4.68
N GLY A 69 -16.79 13.99 5.80
CA GLY A 69 -17.85 13.18 6.40
C GLY A 69 -18.01 11.79 5.75
N GLY A 70 -17.30 11.51 4.64
CA GLY A 70 -17.28 10.20 4.00
C GLY A 70 -16.42 9.19 4.76
N GLU A 71 -16.85 7.92 4.73
CA GLU A 71 -16.15 6.81 5.37
C GLU A 71 -15.98 5.63 4.40
N LEU A 72 -14.78 5.08 4.34
CA LEU A 72 -14.44 3.93 3.51
C LEU A 72 -13.20 3.23 4.05
N ASN A 73 -12.85 2.07 3.47
CA ASN A 73 -11.55 1.43 3.69
C ASN A 73 -10.92 1.09 2.34
N VAL A 74 -9.66 1.45 2.16
CA VAL A 74 -8.92 1.25 0.89
C VAL A 74 -8.74 -0.24 0.61
N SER A 75 -8.42 -1.06 1.61
CA SER A 75 -8.28 -2.52 1.42
C SER A 75 -9.59 -3.14 0.95
N THR A 76 -10.73 -2.75 1.55
CA THR A 76 -12.07 -3.19 1.11
C THR A 76 -12.33 -2.80 -0.34
N ASN A 77 -11.96 -1.59 -0.73
CA ASN A 77 -12.13 -1.11 -2.10
C ASN A 77 -11.24 -1.84 -3.10
N CYS A 78 -10.02 -2.20 -2.71
CA CYS A 78 -9.08 -2.92 -3.57
C CYS A 78 -9.38 -4.41 -3.69
N ILE A 79 -9.97 -5.05 -2.66
CA ILE A 79 -10.09 -6.51 -2.55
C ILE A 79 -11.54 -6.95 -2.36
N ASP A 80 -12.13 -6.67 -1.19
CA ASP A 80 -13.37 -7.30 -0.73
C ASP A 80 -14.52 -7.11 -1.70
N ARG A 81 -14.69 -5.89 -2.23
CA ARG A 81 -15.77 -5.57 -3.18
C ARG A 81 -15.71 -6.38 -4.47
N HIS A 82 -14.56 -6.97 -4.77
CA HIS A 82 -14.35 -7.74 -5.99
C HIS A 82 -14.57 -9.25 -5.79
N LEU A 83 -14.54 -9.75 -4.54
CA LEU A 83 -14.64 -11.17 -4.25
C LEU A 83 -15.91 -11.83 -4.80
N PRO A 84 -17.12 -11.23 -4.70
CA PRO A 84 -18.33 -11.90 -5.19
C PRO A 84 -18.30 -12.27 -6.68
N ALA A 85 -17.54 -11.51 -7.48
CA ALA A 85 -17.50 -11.70 -8.93
C ALA A 85 -16.14 -12.14 -9.47
N ARG A 86 -15.06 -12.01 -8.68
CA ARG A 86 -13.67 -12.14 -9.17
C ARG A 86 -12.76 -12.93 -8.23
N ALA A 87 -13.31 -13.72 -7.30
CA ALA A 87 -12.51 -14.46 -6.32
C ALA A 87 -11.35 -15.25 -6.96
N ASP A 88 -11.65 -15.97 -8.04
CA ASP A 88 -10.69 -16.82 -8.76
C ASP A 88 -9.89 -16.08 -9.85
N GLN A 89 -10.18 -14.79 -10.09
CA GLN A 89 -9.42 -13.99 -11.04
C GLN A 89 -8.07 -13.63 -10.46
N THR A 90 -7.01 -13.68 -11.27
CA THR A 90 -5.68 -13.21 -10.89
C THR A 90 -5.71 -11.72 -10.57
N ALA A 91 -5.31 -11.38 -9.33
CA ALA A 91 -5.17 -10.01 -8.84
C ALA A 91 -3.73 -9.51 -8.97
N ILE A 92 -2.75 -10.40 -8.75
CA ILE A 92 -1.32 -10.09 -8.86
C ILE A 92 -0.65 -11.14 -9.72
N ILE A 93 0.14 -10.68 -10.69
CA ILE A 93 1.13 -11.49 -11.40
C ILE A 93 2.49 -11.02 -10.92
N TRP A 94 3.25 -11.89 -10.32
CA TRP A 94 4.59 -11.60 -9.85
C TRP A 94 5.61 -12.45 -10.59
N GLU A 95 6.71 -11.83 -10.99
CA GLU A 95 7.86 -12.46 -11.63
C GLU A 95 9.12 -12.03 -10.89
N GLY A 96 9.96 -13.00 -10.53
CA GLY A 96 11.23 -12.78 -9.85
C GLY A 96 12.36 -12.42 -10.81
N ASP A 97 13.59 -12.40 -10.30
CA ASP A 97 14.79 -12.17 -11.11
C ASP A 97 15.02 -13.31 -12.13
N GLU A 98 14.71 -14.53 -11.76
CA GLU A 98 14.78 -15.68 -12.65
C GLU A 98 13.44 -15.84 -13.38
N PRO A 99 13.44 -15.97 -14.72
CA PRO A 99 12.20 -16.06 -15.52
C PRO A 99 11.28 -17.23 -15.17
N THR A 100 11.80 -18.23 -14.46
CA THR A 100 11.03 -19.39 -13.97
C THR A 100 10.41 -19.16 -12.61
N GLU A 101 10.72 -18.06 -11.95
CA GLU A 101 10.20 -17.68 -10.65
C GLU A 101 9.00 -16.75 -10.83
N GLU A 102 7.81 -17.33 -10.96
CA GLU A 102 6.57 -16.60 -11.15
C GLU A 102 5.49 -17.07 -10.18
N SER A 103 4.54 -16.20 -9.88
CA SER A 103 3.32 -16.56 -9.17
C SER A 103 2.12 -15.73 -9.62
N HIS A 104 0.97 -16.40 -9.67
CA HIS A 104 -0.32 -15.79 -9.96
C HIS A 104 -1.17 -15.88 -8.70
N ILE A 105 -1.51 -14.74 -8.12
CA ILE A 105 -2.27 -14.65 -6.87
C ILE A 105 -3.68 -14.18 -7.20
N THR A 106 -4.69 -14.97 -6.85
CA THR A 106 -6.09 -14.61 -7.05
C THR A 106 -6.55 -13.56 -6.05
N TYR A 107 -7.71 -12.91 -6.31
CA TYR A 107 -8.33 -11.99 -5.35
C TYR A 107 -8.63 -12.68 -4.02
N GLN A 108 -9.08 -13.94 -4.04
CA GLN A 108 -9.34 -14.70 -2.82
C GLN A 108 -8.05 -14.94 -2.02
N GLN A 109 -6.99 -15.37 -2.67
CA GLN A 109 -5.69 -15.57 -2.03
C GLN A 109 -5.12 -14.26 -1.48
N LEU A 110 -5.23 -13.17 -2.25
CA LEU A 110 -4.81 -11.84 -1.80
C LEU A 110 -5.58 -11.43 -0.54
N TYR A 111 -6.89 -11.61 -0.52
CA TYR A 111 -7.74 -11.34 0.64
C TYR A 111 -7.27 -12.09 1.88
N GLU A 112 -7.09 -13.41 1.76
CA GLU A 112 -6.69 -14.27 2.87
C GLU A 112 -5.32 -13.85 3.42
N ARG A 113 -4.32 -13.61 2.55
CA ARG A 113 -2.97 -13.17 2.96
C ARG A 113 -2.99 -11.80 3.64
N VAL A 114 -3.76 -10.87 3.11
CA VAL A 114 -3.94 -9.55 3.71
C VAL A 114 -4.61 -9.63 5.08
N CYS A 115 -5.65 -10.45 5.23
CA CYS A 115 -6.33 -10.65 6.51
C CYS A 115 -5.43 -11.31 7.55
N GLN A 116 -4.69 -12.35 7.17
CA GLN A 116 -3.73 -13.01 8.06
C GLN A 116 -2.67 -12.03 8.56
N LEU A 117 -2.08 -11.24 7.67
CA LEU A 117 -1.09 -10.24 8.08
C LEU A 117 -1.73 -9.11 8.92
N ALA A 118 -2.93 -8.67 8.60
CA ALA A 118 -3.67 -7.67 9.37
C ALA A 118 -3.89 -8.12 10.82
N ASN A 119 -4.28 -9.38 11.01
CA ASN A 119 -4.44 -9.98 12.33
C ASN A 119 -3.09 -10.10 13.06
N GLY A 120 -2.04 -10.54 12.37
CA GLY A 120 -0.68 -10.60 12.93
C GLY A 120 -0.16 -9.21 13.36
N LEU A 121 -0.44 -8.16 12.58
CA LEU A 121 -0.09 -6.79 12.96
C LEU A 121 -0.83 -6.34 14.22
N ARG A 122 -2.14 -6.65 14.33
CA ARG A 122 -2.93 -6.38 15.54
C ARG A 122 -2.39 -7.13 16.77
N GLU A 123 -2.00 -8.39 16.60
CA GLU A 123 -1.35 -9.18 17.66
C GLU A 123 -0.03 -8.54 18.13
N ARG A 124 0.73 -7.95 17.21
CA ARG A 124 1.95 -7.17 17.53
C ARG A 124 1.67 -5.78 18.08
N GLY A 125 0.39 -5.43 18.31
CA GLY A 125 -0.04 -4.20 18.95
C GLY A 125 -0.24 -3.01 18.00
N VAL A 126 -0.19 -3.22 16.68
CA VAL A 126 -0.45 -2.15 15.69
C VAL A 126 -1.93 -1.78 15.69
N LYS A 127 -2.22 -0.49 15.75
CA LYS A 127 -3.57 0.08 15.81
C LYS A 127 -3.76 1.14 14.73
N LYS A 128 -5.01 1.58 14.53
CA LYS A 128 -5.36 2.74 13.70
C LYS A 128 -4.48 3.94 14.05
N GLY A 129 -3.88 4.56 13.05
CA GLY A 129 -3.00 5.72 13.18
C GLY A 129 -1.55 5.41 13.51
N ASP A 130 -1.19 4.16 13.85
CA ASP A 130 0.21 3.76 14.01
C ASP A 130 0.93 3.75 12.65
N ARG A 131 2.24 4.05 12.65
CA ARG A 131 3.07 4.03 11.45
C ARG A 131 3.83 2.72 11.37
N VAL A 132 3.80 2.12 10.17
CA VAL A 132 4.51 0.87 9.84
C VAL A 132 5.46 1.16 8.68
N CYS A 133 6.74 0.93 8.88
CA CYS A 133 7.74 1.04 7.82
C CYS A 133 7.79 -0.26 7.02
N ILE A 134 7.72 -0.17 5.69
CA ILE A 134 7.82 -1.31 4.77
C ILE A 134 9.12 -1.14 3.97
N TYR A 135 10.16 -1.88 4.34
CA TYR A 135 11.46 -1.90 3.67
C TYR A 135 11.69 -3.27 3.04
N MET A 136 11.16 -3.46 1.84
CA MET A 136 11.06 -4.78 1.21
C MET A 136 11.54 -4.77 -0.24
N PRO A 137 11.94 -5.93 -0.77
CA PRO A 137 12.12 -6.10 -2.21
C PRO A 137 10.75 -6.16 -2.90
N MET A 138 10.75 -6.20 -4.24
CA MET A 138 9.53 -6.28 -5.04
C MET A 138 8.98 -7.71 -5.05
N ILE A 139 8.38 -8.12 -3.93
CA ILE A 139 7.72 -9.41 -3.73
C ILE A 139 6.24 -9.20 -3.36
N PRO A 140 5.36 -10.21 -3.53
CA PRO A 140 3.93 -10.07 -3.25
C PRO A 140 3.62 -9.61 -1.84
N GLU A 141 4.44 -10.00 -0.86
CA GLU A 141 4.29 -9.60 0.54
C GLU A 141 4.38 -8.09 0.76
N ALA A 142 5.04 -7.35 -0.13
CA ALA A 142 5.04 -5.89 -0.07
C ALA A 142 3.64 -5.31 -0.34
N ALA A 143 2.91 -5.88 -1.30
CA ALA A 143 1.52 -5.51 -1.56
C ALA A 143 0.58 -5.94 -0.42
N TYR A 144 0.79 -7.14 0.14
CA TYR A 144 0.03 -7.60 1.30
C TYR A 144 0.23 -6.68 2.49
N ALA A 145 1.47 -6.23 2.74
CA ALA A 145 1.80 -5.33 3.84
C ALA A 145 1.09 -3.97 3.72
N MET A 146 1.11 -3.36 2.54
CA MET A 146 0.40 -2.10 2.29
C MET A 146 -1.11 -2.24 2.52
N LEU A 147 -1.72 -3.30 1.98
CA LEU A 147 -3.15 -3.55 2.08
C LEU A 147 -3.58 -3.98 3.49
N ALA A 148 -2.72 -4.70 4.22
CA ALA A 148 -2.98 -5.06 5.62
C ALA A 148 -2.94 -3.83 6.53
N CYS A 149 -1.96 -2.93 6.34
CA CYS A 149 -1.93 -1.63 7.03
C CYS A 149 -3.20 -0.83 6.75
N ALA A 150 -3.57 -0.67 5.47
CA ALA A 150 -4.80 0.03 5.09
C ALA A 150 -6.05 -0.61 5.72
N ARG A 151 -6.09 -1.95 5.81
CA ARG A 151 -7.22 -2.67 6.40
C ARG A 151 -7.43 -2.34 7.87
N ILE A 152 -6.37 -2.22 8.64
CA ILE A 152 -6.43 -1.92 10.08
C ILE A 152 -6.30 -0.43 10.41
N GLY A 153 -6.27 0.44 9.40
CA GLY A 153 -6.14 1.88 9.57
C GLY A 153 -4.74 2.33 10.02
N ALA A 154 -3.71 1.48 9.85
CA ALA A 154 -2.33 1.85 10.08
C ALA A 154 -1.77 2.62 8.88
N ILE A 155 -0.91 3.60 9.15
CA ILE A 155 -0.27 4.45 8.15
C ILE A 155 1.02 3.77 7.69
N HIS A 156 1.10 3.33 6.44
CA HIS A 156 2.33 2.70 5.96
C HIS A 156 3.29 3.70 5.33
N SER A 157 4.60 3.48 5.54
CA SER A 157 5.69 4.22 4.91
C SER A 157 6.55 3.23 4.13
N VAL A 158 6.45 3.27 2.80
CA VAL A 158 7.24 2.38 1.94
C VAL A 158 8.60 3.00 1.66
N VAL A 159 9.64 2.26 1.98
CA VAL A 159 11.03 2.64 1.76
C VAL A 159 11.64 1.69 0.73
N PHE A 160 12.24 2.25 -0.30
CA PHE A 160 12.87 1.45 -1.36
C PHE A 160 14.03 0.60 -0.80
N GLY A 161 13.99 -0.71 -1.06
CA GLY A 161 14.97 -1.69 -0.54
C GLY A 161 16.43 -1.45 -0.97
N GLY A 162 16.70 -0.50 -1.85
CA GLY A 162 18.03 -0.08 -2.23
C GLY A 162 18.60 1.12 -1.45
N PHE A 163 17.82 1.68 -0.50
CA PHE A 163 18.30 2.78 0.34
C PHE A 163 19.23 2.28 1.44
N SER A 164 20.16 3.17 1.86
CA SER A 164 21.12 2.90 2.92
C SER A 164 20.45 2.77 4.29
N PRO A 165 21.10 2.11 5.27
CA PRO A 165 20.63 2.07 6.66
C PRO A 165 20.35 3.45 7.25
N GLN A 166 21.21 4.45 6.98
CA GLN A 166 20.98 5.82 7.45
C GLN A 166 19.70 6.41 6.89
N SER A 167 19.43 6.25 5.60
CA SER A 167 18.20 6.74 4.95
C SER A 167 16.94 6.07 5.47
N LEU A 168 17.03 4.79 5.86
CA LEU A 168 15.97 4.05 6.52
C LEU A 168 15.75 4.57 7.95
N GLN A 169 16.83 4.76 8.73
CA GLN A 169 16.79 5.31 10.07
C GLN A 169 16.07 6.66 10.13
N ASP A 170 16.46 7.59 9.22
CA ASP A 170 15.89 8.93 9.20
C ASP A 170 14.37 8.90 8.99
N ARG A 171 13.86 8.03 8.10
CA ARG A 171 12.42 7.86 7.86
C ARG A 171 11.68 7.22 9.02
N ILE A 172 12.28 6.24 9.70
CA ILE A 172 11.73 5.61 10.88
C ILE A 172 11.59 6.63 12.02
N LEU A 173 12.60 7.45 12.22
CA LEU A 173 12.60 8.48 13.27
C LEU A 173 11.61 9.60 12.96
N ASP A 174 11.62 10.11 11.72
CA ASP A 174 10.74 11.21 11.31
C ASP A 174 9.25 10.83 11.42
N SER A 175 8.90 9.61 11.03
CA SER A 175 7.53 9.11 11.10
C SER A 175 7.15 8.51 12.46
N ASP A 176 8.06 8.37 13.42
CA ASP A 176 7.87 7.59 14.67
C ASP A 176 7.30 6.19 14.38
N CYS A 177 7.86 5.48 13.40
CA CYS A 177 7.50 4.09 13.16
C CYS A 177 7.96 3.20 14.30
N ARG A 178 7.08 2.27 14.71
CA ARG A 178 7.36 1.31 15.80
C ARG A 178 7.40 -0.13 15.31
N THR A 179 6.96 -0.37 14.09
CA THR A 179 6.96 -1.68 13.43
C THR A 179 7.62 -1.55 12.07
N VAL A 180 8.49 -2.50 11.73
CA VAL A 180 9.16 -2.60 10.44
C VAL A 180 8.81 -3.94 9.82
N ILE A 181 8.45 -3.94 8.53
CA ILE A 181 8.27 -5.15 7.73
C ILE A 181 9.39 -5.18 6.70
N THR A 182 10.14 -6.27 6.65
CA THR A 182 11.29 -6.43 5.76
C THR A 182 11.40 -7.87 5.24
N ALA A 183 12.44 -8.18 4.47
CA ALA A 183 12.84 -9.54 4.14
C ALA A 183 14.24 -9.84 4.70
N ASP A 184 14.59 -11.11 4.76
CA ASP A 184 15.96 -11.52 5.07
C ASP A 184 16.93 -10.79 4.11
N GLU A 185 16.74 -11.00 2.82
CA GLU A 185 17.50 -10.36 1.77
C GLU A 185 16.60 -10.04 0.57
N GLY A 186 17.08 -9.20 -0.34
CA GLY A 186 16.50 -8.97 -1.65
C GLY A 186 17.39 -9.53 -2.74
N VAL A 187 16.80 -9.93 -3.87
CA VAL A 187 17.51 -10.27 -5.09
C VAL A 187 17.20 -9.23 -6.14
N ARG A 188 18.24 -8.67 -6.77
CA ARG A 188 18.07 -7.66 -7.80
C ARG A 188 19.21 -7.74 -8.83
N GLY A 189 18.88 -8.12 -10.06
CA GLY A 189 19.87 -8.28 -11.13
C GLY A 189 20.96 -9.28 -10.76
N GLY A 190 20.60 -10.42 -10.13
CA GLY A 190 21.52 -11.43 -9.64
C GLY A 190 22.36 -11.01 -8.42
N ARG A 191 22.08 -9.87 -7.80
CA ARG A 191 22.81 -9.40 -6.61
C ARG A 191 21.93 -9.52 -5.37
N ILE A 192 22.56 -9.95 -4.26
CA ILE A 192 21.94 -9.98 -2.94
C ILE A 192 22.01 -8.59 -2.30
N VAL A 193 20.88 -8.14 -1.77
CA VAL A 193 20.76 -6.93 -0.95
C VAL A 193 20.45 -7.35 0.48
N PRO A 194 21.30 -7.07 1.47
CA PRO A 194 21.16 -7.56 2.86
C PRO A 194 20.14 -6.72 3.64
N LEU A 195 18.85 -6.91 3.35
CA LEU A 195 17.79 -6.04 3.86
C LEU A 195 17.67 -6.09 5.39
N LYS A 196 17.72 -7.30 5.97
CA LYS A 196 17.64 -7.47 7.43
C LYS A 196 18.84 -6.86 8.16
N GLU A 197 20.04 -6.98 7.61
CA GLU A 197 21.24 -6.36 8.16
C GLU A 197 21.13 -4.83 8.12
N ASN A 198 20.67 -4.27 7.00
CA ASN A 198 20.42 -2.84 6.85
C ASN A 198 19.38 -2.34 7.88
N VAL A 199 18.33 -3.13 8.13
CA VAL A 199 17.33 -2.82 9.16
C VAL A 199 18.00 -2.81 10.53
N ASP A 200 18.79 -3.82 10.89
CA ASP A 200 19.42 -3.89 12.20
C ASP A 200 20.40 -2.74 12.43
N GLU A 201 21.15 -2.35 11.41
CA GLU A 201 22.02 -1.16 11.47
C GLU A 201 21.21 0.12 11.69
N ALA A 202 20.14 0.33 10.92
CA ALA A 202 19.26 1.48 11.06
C ALA A 202 18.64 1.56 12.48
N LEU A 203 18.23 0.40 13.00
CA LEU A 203 17.55 0.31 14.29
C LEU A 203 18.48 0.50 15.51
N SER A 204 19.79 0.55 15.34
CA SER A 204 20.73 0.87 16.43
C SER A 204 20.43 2.21 17.09
N ASN A 205 19.81 3.14 16.36
CA ASN A 205 19.42 4.46 16.82
C ASN A 205 17.90 4.69 16.85
N CYS A 206 17.08 3.63 16.68
CA CYS A 206 15.61 3.70 16.69
C CYS A 206 15.02 2.92 17.88
N PRO A 207 15.17 3.39 19.13
CA PRO A 207 14.81 2.62 20.32
C PRO A 207 13.31 2.33 20.46
N ASN A 208 12.47 3.07 19.73
CA ASN A 208 11.00 2.90 19.78
C ASN A 208 10.50 1.72 18.92
N VAL A 209 11.33 1.17 18.03
CA VAL A 209 10.95 0.02 17.22
C VAL A 209 10.99 -1.24 18.06
N HIS A 210 9.83 -1.83 18.28
CA HIS A 210 9.67 -3.04 19.10
C HIS A 210 9.25 -4.27 18.31
N SER A 211 8.99 -4.14 17.00
CA SER A 211 8.58 -5.27 16.14
C SER A 211 9.24 -5.17 14.77
N VAL A 212 9.89 -6.26 14.35
CA VAL A 212 10.43 -6.44 13.00
C VAL A 212 9.89 -7.76 12.44
N ILE A 213 9.10 -7.65 11.38
CA ILE A 213 8.49 -8.80 10.70
C ILE A 213 9.32 -9.08 9.45
N THR A 214 9.91 -10.27 9.37
CA THR A 214 10.88 -10.61 8.33
C THR A 214 10.36 -11.73 7.43
N VAL A 215 10.28 -11.47 6.13
CA VAL A 215 9.95 -12.49 5.11
C VAL A 215 11.21 -13.27 4.75
N LYS A 216 11.09 -14.59 4.64
CA LYS A 216 12.16 -15.45 4.09
C LYS A 216 12.10 -15.42 2.57
N ARG A 217 12.95 -14.59 1.94
CA ARG A 217 13.07 -14.51 0.47
C ARG A 217 14.15 -15.43 -0.07
N THR A 218 15.32 -15.43 0.55
CA THR A 218 16.46 -16.29 0.18
C THR A 218 16.62 -17.48 1.11
N GLY A 219 16.20 -17.36 2.36
CA GLY A 219 16.35 -18.37 3.41
C GLY A 219 17.75 -18.41 4.01
N ASN A 220 18.63 -17.47 3.67
CA ASN A 220 19.94 -17.35 4.27
C ASN A 220 19.86 -17.01 5.76
N GLN A 221 20.94 -17.29 6.48
CA GLN A 221 21.05 -16.88 7.88
C GLN A 221 21.25 -15.36 7.96
N VAL A 222 20.44 -14.72 8.80
CA VAL A 222 20.52 -13.29 9.07
C VAL A 222 20.63 -13.03 10.58
N PRO A 223 21.17 -11.89 11.03
CA PRO A 223 21.14 -11.49 12.44
C PRO A 223 19.70 -11.51 12.98
N TRP A 224 19.55 -11.93 14.25
CA TRP A 224 18.24 -12.12 14.85
C TRP A 224 18.16 -11.65 16.28
N ASN A 225 17.20 -10.80 16.60
CA ASN A 225 16.88 -10.35 17.94
C ASN A 225 15.50 -10.91 18.35
N SER A 226 15.48 -12.01 19.11
CA SER A 226 14.26 -12.71 19.49
C SER A 226 13.28 -11.89 20.36
N ALA A 227 13.74 -10.78 20.94
CA ALA A 227 12.86 -9.88 21.70
C ALA A 227 12.00 -8.99 20.78
N ARG A 228 12.38 -8.84 19.51
CA ARG A 228 11.78 -7.90 18.55
C ARG A 228 11.35 -8.57 17.26
N ASP A 229 12.18 -9.49 16.74
CA ASP A 229 12.06 -10.08 15.42
C ASP A 229 11.10 -11.26 15.41
N VAL A 230 10.32 -11.39 14.33
CA VAL A 230 9.45 -12.53 14.08
C VAL A 230 9.44 -12.84 12.57
N TRP A 231 9.42 -14.13 12.23
CA TRP A 231 9.25 -14.52 10.84
C TRP A 231 7.81 -14.24 10.38
N TYR A 232 7.66 -13.67 9.19
CA TYR A 232 6.36 -13.43 8.58
C TYR A 232 5.49 -14.69 8.55
N SER A 233 6.10 -15.84 8.15
CA SER A 233 5.42 -17.13 8.09
C SER A 233 4.91 -17.62 9.44
N GLU A 234 5.67 -17.40 10.52
CA GLU A 234 5.27 -17.77 11.88
C GLU A 234 4.15 -16.87 12.38
N LEU A 235 4.28 -15.53 12.13
CA LEU A 235 3.27 -14.57 12.53
C LEU A 235 1.91 -14.82 11.88
N THR A 236 1.90 -15.29 10.62
CA THR A 236 0.67 -15.43 9.83
C THR A 236 0.09 -16.85 9.83
N ALA A 237 0.85 -17.88 10.26
CA ALA A 237 0.47 -19.28 10.11
C ALA A 237 -0.88 -19.64 10.73
N ASP A 238 -1.11 -19.19 11.96
CA ASP A 238 -2.32 -19.51 12.74
C ASP A 238 -3.36 -18.38 12.75
N GLN A 239 -3.15 -17.33 11.95
CA GLN A 239 -4.07 -16.21 11.87
C GLN A 239 -5.30 -16.54 11.02
N ALA A 240 -6.45 -16.02 11.45
CA ALA A 240 -7.68 -16.13 10.68
C ALA A 240 -7.54 -15.50 9.29
N THR A 241 -8.10 -16.16 8.28
CA THR A 241 -8.15 -15.69 6.89
C THR A 241 -9.17 -14.58 6.65
N THR A 242 -9.82 -14.12 7.71
CA THR A 242 -10.76 -12.98 7.72
C THR A 242 -10.31 -11.97 8.77
N ALA A 243 -10.47 -10.69 8.48
CA ALA A 243 -10.20 -9.60 9.42
C ALA A 243 -11.16 -8.44 9.11
N GLU A 244 -11.87 -7.95 10.11
CA GLU A 244 -12.74 -6.80 9.93
C GLU A 244 -11.93 -5.55 9.55
N PRO A 245 -12.33 -4.83 8.49
CA PRO A 245 -11.67 -3.59 8.10
C PRO A 245 -12.01 -2.47 9.08
N GLU A 246 -11.02 -1.64 9.38
CA GLU A 246 -11.24 -0.41 10.16
C GLU A 246 -12.04 0.60 9.34
N ILE A 247 -12.98 1.29 9.98
CA ILE A 247 -13.70 2.40 9.35
C ILE A 247 -12.80 3.62 9.36
N MET A 248 -12.51 4.15 8.15
CA MET A 248 -11.62 5.29 7.96
C MET A 248 -12.41 6.47 7.42
N ALA A 249 -12.19 7.65 7.98
CA ALA A 249 -12.65 8.88 7.35
C ALA A 249 -11.88 9.13 6.04
N ALA A 250 -12.51 9.79 5.08
CA ALA A 250 -11.87 10.11 3.80
C ALA A 250 -10.58 10.96 3.99
N GLU A 251 -10.51 11.73 5.07
CA GLU A 251 -9.36 12.57 5.42
C GLU A 251 -8.33 11.90 6.35
N ASP A 252 -8.58 10.66 6.80
CA ASP A 252 -7.60 9.93 7.60
C ASP A 252 -6.32 9.65 6.77
N PRO A 253 -5.11 9.83 7.33
CA PRO A 253 -3.87 9.51 6.63
C PRO A 253 -3.80 8.03 6.24
N LEU A 254 -3.47 7.75 4.97
CA LEU A 254 -3.33 6.39 4.44
C LEU A 254 -1.86 5.94 4.43
N PHE A 255 -0.96 6.81 3.96
CA PHE A 255 0.46 6.49 3.86
C PHE A 255 1.34 7.75 3.94
N ILE A 256 2.62 7.54 4.22
CA ILE A 256 3.67 8.56 4.14
C ILE A 256 4.56 8.20 2.95
N LEU A 257 4.71 9.13 2.02
CA LEU A 257 5.59 8.98 0.85
C LEU A 257 6.62 10.10 0.84
N TYR A 258 7.88 9.72 1.06
CA TYR A 258 9.01 10.64 0.96
C TYR A 258 9.40 10.87 -0.50
N THR A 259 9.54 12.12 -0.88
CA THR A 259 10.02 12.52 -2.20
C THR A 259 11.52 12.83 -2.15
N SER A 260 12.15 13.00 -3.33
CA SER A 260 13.58 13.36 -3.42
C SER A 260 13.95 14.71 -2.78
N SER A 261 12.96 15.53 -2.44
CA SER A 261 13.16 16.85 -1.83
C SER A 261 12.81 16.88 -0.33
N SER A 262 12.33 15.79 0.25
CA SER A 262 11.87 15.72 1.63
C SER A 262 12.93 15.13 2.59
N THR A 263 14.10 14.75 2.08
CA THR A 263 15.24 14.23 2.88
C THR A 263 16.55 14.75 2.34
#